data_c06dba787748f65829864aedf8ead313
#
_entry.id   c06dba787748f65829864aedf8ead313
#
_cell.length_a   1.000
_cell.length_b   1.000
_cell.length_c   1.000
_cell.angle_alpha   90.00
_cell.angle_beta   90.00
_cell.angle_gamma   90.00
#
_symmetry.space_group_name_H-M   'P 1'
#
loop_
_entity.id
_entity.type
_entity.pdbx_description
1 polymer ?
#
loop_
_entity_poly.entity_id
_entity_poly.type
_entity_poly.pdbx_seq_one_letter_code
_entity_poly.pdbx_strand_id
1 'polypeptide(L)'
;MKFTIYQDSRTGKRANNEDRLAYCYSREALLMVVADGMGGHYYGEVAAQIAVQTMTEAFPGEFRPRARDPFMFLQKGMQNAHHAILDFAGKHHLLDSPRTTCVACIVQNNVAYWAHSGDSRLYLIRNGKVLAQTRDHSRVRMLVDQGVISETEMIAHPERNKIYGCLGGKQTPEIEYSRKATLEAGDVLVLCTDGVWSAFPGDMLAVALKSADLMRTVPTLLNQAETRGGPTADNLSIIAVRWGDTYSEDSGPGSSGLVSTKTMPRDTVTTRLDEFGRHPNRKTDLSDEEIERAIEEIRSTIQKYSK
;
A
#
# COMPACT_ATOMS: atom_id res chain seq x y z
N MET A 1 3.87 -20.05 -8.36
CA MET A 1 3.07 -18.82 -8.45
C MET A 1 3.59 -18.00 -9.62
N LYS A 2 2.74 -17.52 -10.52
CA LYS A 2 3.14 -16.68 -11.66
C LYS A 2 2.34 -15.38 -11.60
N PHE A 3 3.03 -14.23 -11.72
CA PHE A 3 2.40 -12.91 -11.73
C PHE A 3 3.38 -11.88 -12.29
N THR A 4 2.84 -10.79 -12.81
CA THR A 4 3.57 -9.56 -13.13
C THR A 4 3.20 -8.52 -12.09
N ILE A 5 4.16 -7.78 -11.57
CA ILE A 5 3.95 -6.73 -10.56
C ILE A 5 4.62 -5.44 -11.01
N TYR A 6 3.93 -4.32 -10.82
CA TYR A 6 4.47 -2.99 -10.94
C TYR A 6 4.10 -2.17 -9.70
N GLN A 7 5.06 -1.42 -9.17
CA GLN A 7 4.83 -0.47 -8.09
C GLN A 7 5.50 0.86 -8.39
N ASP A 8 4.88 1.94 -7.94
CA ASP A 8 5.43 3.29 -8.03
C ASP A 8 4.85 4.16 -6.91
N SER A 9 5.64 5.13 -6.45
CA SER A 9 5.23 6.10 -5.45
C SER A 9 5.84 7.46 -5.81
N ARG A 10 5.00 8.50 -5.88
CA ARG A 10 5.37 9.84 -6.31
C ARG A 10 4.91 10.87 -5.30
N THR A 11 5.73 11.89 -5.13
CA THR A 11 5.43 12.99 -4.20
C THR A 11 4.28 13.88 -4.69
N GLY A 12 3.96 13.87 -6.01
CA GLY A 12 3.00 14.79 -6.58
C GLY A 12 3.46 16.25 -6.40
N LYS A 13 2.58 17.10 -5.89
CA LYS A 13 2.87 18.52 -5.60
C LYS A 13 3.03 18.82 -4.11
N ARG A 14 3.06 17.79 -3.28
CA ARG A 14 3.32 17.92 -1.84
C ARG A 14 4.79 18.20 -1.59
N ALA A 15 5.12 18.77 -0.42
CA ALA A 15 6.51 18.97 0.01
C ALA A 15 7.21 17.64 0.30
N ASN A 16 6.46 16.67 0.82
CA ASN A 16 6.94 15.36 1.24
C ASN A 16 6.08 14.26 0.63
N ASN A 17 6.66 13.07 0.50
CA ASN A 17 5.91 11.87 0.24
C ASN A 17 5.71 11.12 1.57
N GLU A 18 4.49 11.12 2.08
CA GLU A 18 4.11 10.41 3.31
C GLU A 18 3.62 8.99 3.04
N ASP A 19 3.40 8.63 1.77
CA ASP A 19 3.05 7.28 1.36
C ASP A 19 4.22 6.31 1.49
N ARG A 20 3.93 5.07 1.86
CA ARG A 20 4.86 3.95 1.79
C ARG A 20 4.18 2.73 1.21
N LEU A 21 4.95 1.96 0.47
CA LEU A 21 4.47 0.71 -0.10
C LEU A 21 5.59 -0.32 -0.18
N ALA A 22 5.22 -1.59 -0.11
CA ALA A 22 6.14 -2.69 -0.35
C ALA A 22 5.40 -3.97 -0.75
N TYR A 23 6.11 -4.87 -1.37
CA TYR A 23 5.68 -6.25 -1.54
C TYR A 23 6.79 -7.22 -1.18
N CYS A 24 6.40 -8.38 -0.67
CA CYS A 24 7.29 -9.50 -0.42
C CYS A 24 6.68 -10.76 -1.04
N TYR A 25 7.50 -11.66 -1.51
CA TYR A 25 6.99 -12.93 -2.00
C TYR A 25 7.89 -14.11 -1.64
N SER A 26 7.27 -15.25 -1.50
CA SER A 26 7.91 -16.55 -1.43
C SER A 26 7.55 -17.37 -2.67
N ARG A 27 7.95 -18.63 -2.72
CA ARG A 27 7.53 -19.54 -3.81
C ARG A 27 6.00 -19.68 -3.90
N GLU A 28 5.28 -19.55 -2.79
CA GLU A 28 3.87 -19.93 -2.68
C GLU A 28 2.96 -18.80 -2.16
N ALA A 29 3.52 -17.68 -1.73
CA ALA A 29 2.75 -16.54 -1.22
C ALA A 29 3.33 -15.20 -1.68
N LEU A 30 2.44 -14.21 -1.84
CA LEU A 30 2.74 -12.81 -2.13
C LEU A 30 2.05 -11.94 -1.07
N LEU A 31 2.78 -11.05 -0.45
CA LEU A 31 2.26 -9.96 0.39
C LEU A 31 2.44 -8.64 -0.35
N MET A 32 1.43 -7.79 -0.32
CA MET A 32 1.45 -6.40 -0.78
C MET A 32 0.92 -5.51 0.33
N VAL A 33 1.55 -4.36 0.57
CA VAL A 33 1.14 -3.39 1.58
C VAL A 33 1.27 -1.98 1.01
N VAL A 34 0.24 -1.16 1.23
CA VAL A 34 0.24 0.28 0.94
C VAL A 34 -0.25 1.01 2.18
N ALA A 35 0.40 2.09 2.54
CA ALA A 35 0.11 2.92 3.69
C ALA A 35 0.27 4.40 3.30
N ASP A 36 -0.73 5.21 3.66
CA ASP A 36 -0.77 6.66 3.46
C ASP A 36 -0.62 7.33 4.82
N GLY A 37 0.48 8.03 4.99
CA GLY A 37 0.84 8.68 6.23
C GLY A 37 0.07 9.98 6.44
N MET A 38 -0.53 10.12 7.60
CA MET A 38 -1.32 11.29 7.99
C MET A 38 -0.73 11.95 9.22
N GLY A 39 -0.40 13.20 9.10
CA GLY A 39 0.07 13.93 10.25
C GLY A 39 0.29 15.38 9.85
N GLY A 40 -0.60 16.29 10.19
CA GLY A 40 -0.47 17.71 9.87
C GLY A 40 0.80 18.40 10.43
N HIS A 41 1.68 17.69 11.15
CA HIS A 41 2.84 18.25 11.85
C HIS A 41 3.99 17.27 12.06
N TYR A 42 4.58 16.66 11.04
CA TYR A 42 5.74 15.77 11.17
C TYR A 42 5.39 14.31 11.54
N TYR A 43 6.01 13.37 10.81
CA TYR A 43 6.01 11.93 11.05
C TYR A 43 4.88 11.07 10.41
N GLY A 44 4.04 11.59 9.50
CA GLY A 44 3.11 10.74 8.73
C GLY A 44 3.86 9.65 7.96
N GLU A 45 4.97 10.05 7.32
CA GLU A 45 5.87 9.13 6.60
C GLU A 45 6.50 8.06 7.52
N VAL A 46 6.74 8.40 8.80
CA VAL A 46 7.28 7.43 9.77
C VAL A 46 6.21 6.41 10.16
N ALA A 47 4.97 6.85 10.38
CA ALA A 47 3.87 5.92 10.67
C ALA A 47 3.64 4.95 9.51
N ALA A 48 3.61 5.46 8.26
CA ALA A 48 3.48 4.63 7.08
C ALA A 48 4.66 3.66 6.92
N GLN A 49 5.89 4.13 7.20
CA GLN A 49 7.10 3.28 7.19
C GLN A 49 7.02 2.16 8.22
N ILE A 50 6.63 2.46 9.47
CA ILE A 50 6.47 1.46 10.53
C ILE A 50 5.42 0.42 10.11
N ALA A 51 4.29 0.85 9.55
CA ALA A 51 3.23 -0.07 9.14
C ALA A 51 3.71 -1.06 8.06
N VAL A 52 4.32 -0.54 6.99
CA VAL A 52 4.85 -1.36 5.90
C VAL A 52 5.96 -2.30 6.40
N GLN A 53 6.91 -1.78 7.17
CA GLN A 53 8.05 -2.53 7.66
C GLN A 53 7.62 -3.66 8.63
N THR A 54 6.73 -3.37 9.58
CA THR A 54 6.22 -4.39 10.52
C THR A 54 5.63 -5.60 9.80
N MET A 55 4.85 -5.37 8.74
CA MET A 55 4.22 -6.44 7.98
C MET A 55 5.22 -7.20 7.11
N THR A 56 6.14 -6.50 6.46
CA THR A 56 7.13 -7.12 5.56
C THR A 56 8.18 -7.91 6.32
N GLU A 57 8.64 -7.46 7.49
CA GLU A 57 9.59 -8.18 8.33
C GLU A 57 9.00 -9.43 8.98
N ALA A 58 7.69 -9.43 9.26
CA ALA A 58 7.00 -10.61 9.77
C ALA A 58 6.78 -11.71 8.72
N PHE A 59 6.75 -11.33 7.42
CA PHE A 59 6.41 -12.25 6.33
C PHE A 59 7.33 -13.47 6.23
N PRO A 60 8.67 -13.39 6.29
CA PRO A 60 9.53 -14.57 6.16
C PRO A 60 9.37 -15.58 7.28
N GLY A 61 9.00 -15.12 8.47
CA GLY A 61 8.77 -15.99 9.64
C GLY A 61 7.51 -16.85 9.50
N GLU A 62 6.44 -16.26 8.99
CA GLU A 62 5.13 -16.90 8.92
C GLU A 62 4.92 -17.73 7.64
N PHE A 63 5.51 -17.29 6.50
CA PHE A 63 5.30 -17.92 5.19
C PHE A 63 6.40 -18.93 4.81
N ARG A 64 6.49 -20.03 5.60
CA ARG A 64 7.44 -21.14 5.36
C ARG A 64 6.72 -22.47 5.12
N PRO A 65 6.25 -22.78 3.93
CA PRO A 65 6.10 -21.98 2.71
C PRO A 65 4.80 -21.17 2.65
N ARG A 66 3.84 -21.41 3.56
CA ARG A 66 2.50 -20.79 3.60
C ARG A 66 2.12 -20.43 5.03
N ALA A 67 1.37 -19.35 5.18
CA ALA A 67 0.69 -19.07 6.44
C ALA A 67 -0.44 -20.08 6.69
N ARG A 68 -0.62 -20.48 7.93
CA ARG A 68 -1.78 -21.26 8.37
C ARG A 68 -3.07 -20.48 8.19
N ASP A 69 -3.05 -19.22 8.60
CA ASP A 69 -4.19 -18.31 8.56
C ASP A 69 -3.74 -16.93 8.06
N PRO A 70 -3.96 -16.60 6.77
CA PRO A 70 -3.64 -15.30 6.22
C PRO A 70 -4.36 -14.13 6.90
N PHE A 71 -5.61 -14.30 7.35
CA PHE A 71 -6.34 -13.26 8.05
C PHE A 71 -5.73 -12.97 9.43
N MET A 72 -5.32 -14.01 10.14
CA MET A 72 -4.62 -13.84 11.42
C MET A 72 -3.29 -13.10 11.24
N PHE A 73 -2.54 -13.37 10.17
CA PHE A 73 -1.33 -12.62 9.85
C PHE A 73 -1.63 -11.15 9.59
N LEU A 74 -2.64 -10.83 8.76
CA LEU A 74 -3.05 -9.46 8.47
C LEU A 74 -3.48 -8.72 9.75
N GLN A 75 -4.27 -9.38 10.59
CA GLN A 75 -4.73 -8.82 11.87
C GLN A 75 -3.56 -8.48 12.79
N LYS A 76 -2.72 -9.47 13.07
CA LYS A 76 -1.55 -9.28 13.95
C LYS A 76 -0.60 -8.24 13.38
N GLY A 77 -0.33 -8.27 12.07
CA GLY A 77 0.54 -7.30 11.41
C GLY A 77 0.05 -5.86 11.59
N MET A 78 -1.22 -5.59 11.34
CA MET A 78 -1.81 -4.26 11.53
C MET A 78 -1.86 -3.84 13.01
N GLN A 79 -2.21 -4.75 13.92
CA GLN A 79 -2.21 -4.46 15.36
C GLN A 79 -0.80 -4.18 15.88
N ASN A 80 0.19 -4.98 15.47
CA ASN A 80 1.59 -4.76 15.85
C ASN A 80 2.11 -3.42 15.29
N ALA A 81 1.78 -3.08 14.05
CA ALA A 81 2.11 -1.79 13.46
C ALA A 81 1.49 -0.63 14.24
N HIS A 82 0.20 -0.74 14.61
CA HIS A 82 -0.47 0.25 15.45
C HIS A 82 0.26 0.48 16.78
N HIS A 83 0.61 -0.59 17.50
CA HIS A 83 1.34 -0.49 18.77
C HIS A 83 2.75 0.07 18.56
N ALA A 84 3.45 -0.33 17.50
CA ALA A 84 4.79 0.18 17.21
C ALA A 84 4.79 1.69 16.91
N ILE A 85 3.73 2.21 16.25
CA ILE A 85 3.57 3.66 16.03
C ILE A 85 3.32 4.38 17.37
N LEU A 86 2.49 3.83 18.26
CA LEU A 86 2.26 4.42 19.59
C LEU A 86 3.52 4.40 20.45
N ASP A 87 4.29 3.31 20.42
CA ASP A 87 5.57 3.20 21.13
C ASP A 87 6.58 4.23 20.60
N PHE A 88 6.64 4.43 19.28
CA PHE A 88 7.45 5.48 18.67
C PHE A 88 7.06 6.86 19.19
N ALA A 89 5.77 7.19 19.17
CA ALA A 89 5.27 8.48 19.66
C ALA A 89 5.63 8.70 21.14
N GLY A 90 5.47 7.66 21.98
CA GLY A 90 5.82 7.71 23.40
C GLY A 90 7.32 7.95 23.65
N LYS A 91 8.18 7.23 22.92
CA LYS A 91 9.65 7.37 23.04
C LYS A 91 10.15 8.74 22.61
N HIS A 92 9.53 9.32 21.59
CA HIS A 92 9.90 10.66 21.08
C HIS A 92 9.12 11.79 21.75
N HIS A 93 8.34 11.50 22.81
CA HIS A 93 7.54 12.47 23.54
C HIS A 93 6.64 13.34 22.67
N LEU A 94 6.07 12.76 21.61
CA LEU A 94 5.21 13.49 20.68
C LEU A 94 3.88 13.84 21.36
N LEU A 95 3.41 15.08 21.17
CA LEU A 95 2.14 15.55 21.73
C LEU A 95 0.94 14.84 21.10
N ASP A 96 1.01 14.52 19.81
CA ASP A 96 0.03 13.69 19.10
C ASP A 96 0.76 12.57 18.37
N SER A 97 0.14 11.38 18.34
CA SER A 97 0.72 10.22 17.68
C SER A 97 0.55 10.35 16.16
N PRO A 98 1.61 10.07 15.37
CA PRO A 98 1.48 10.00 13.94
C PRO A 98 0.54 8.86 13.55
N ARG A 99 -0.10 8.98 12.38
CA ARG A 99 -1.11 8.04 11.92
C ARG A 99 -0.87 7.66 10.48
N THR A 100 -1.39 6.51 10.10
CA THR A 100 -1.36 6.09 8.71
C THR A 100 -2.58 5.22 8.38
N THR A 101 -3.03 5.28 7.15
CA THR A 101 -3.89 4.22 6.61
C THR A 101 -3.06 2.95 6.44
N CYS A 102 -3.71 1.84 6.23
CA CYS A 102 -3.03 0.62 5.79
C CYS A 102 -4.01 -0.24 5.00
N VAL A 103 -3.61 -0.67 3.81
CA VAL A 103 -4.25 -1.74 3.06
C VAL A 103 -3.22 -2.80 2.74
N ALA A 104 -3.51 -4.05 3.09
CA ALA A 104 -2.60 -5.17 2.88
C ALA A 104 -3.32 -6.36 2.27
N CYS A 105 -2.66 -7.04 1.34
CA CYS A 105 -3.18 -8.21 0.65
C CYS A 105 -2.17 -9.34 0.63
N ILE A 106 -2.64 -10.54 0.96
CA ILE A 106 -1.91 -11.79 0.81
C ILE A 106 -2.55 -12.61 -0.30
N VAL A 107 -1.73 -13.12 -1.20
CA VAL A 107 -2.15 -14.13 -2.17
C VAL A 107 -1.40 -15.43 -1.89
N GLN A 108 -2.14 -16.50 -1.60
CA GLN A 108 -1.60 -17.87 -1.54
C GLN A 108 -2.63 -18.87 -2.09
N ASN A 109 -2.18 -19.93 -2.76
CA ASN A 109 -3.05 -20.95 -3.36
C ASN A 109 -4.08 -20.37 -4.34
N ASN A 110 -3.73 -19.36 -5.13
CA ASN A 110 -4.64 -18.63 -6.02
C ASN A 110 -5.84 -17.98 -5.29
N VAL A 111 -5.71 -17.69 -4.00
CA VAL A 111 -6.72 -16.98 -3.21
C VAL A 111 -6.12 -15.72 -2.64
N ALA A 112 -6.80 -14.60 -2.84
CA ALA A 112 -6.48 -13.31 -2.25
C ALA A 112 -7.25 -13.13 -0.93
N TYR A 113 -6.54 -12.60 0.07
CA TYR A 113 -7.01 -12.23 1.39
C TYR A 113 -6.52 -10.82 1.66
N TRP A 114 -7.40 -9.92 2.03
CA TRP A 114 -6.96 -8.56 2.37
C TRP A 114 -7.64 -8.03 3.62
N ALA A 115 -7.00 -7.06 4.22
CA ALA A 115 -7.52 -6.26 5.31
C ALA A 115 -7.10 -4.80 5.10
N HIS A 116 -7.89 -3.88 5.64
CA HIS A 116 -7.57 -2.47 5.59
C HIS A 116 -8.07 -1.70 6.81
N SER A 117 -7.45 -0.55 7.04
CA SER A 117 -7.88 0.51 7.95
C SER A 117 -7.57 1.84 7.27
N GLY A 118 -8.61 2.65 7.02
CA GLY A 118 -8.49 3.92 6.31
C GLY A 118 -9.19 3.92 4.96
N ASP A 119 -8.73 4.79 4.07
CA ASP A 119 -9.28 5.02 2.73
C ASP A 119 -8.30 4.71 1.59
N SER A 120 -7.11 4.19 1.89
CA SER A 120 -6.31 3.49 0.89
C SER A 120 -7.05 2.25 0.42
N ARG A 121 -7.12 2.06 -0.90
CA ARG A 121 -8.01 1.07 -1.49
C ARG A 121 -7.28 -0.12 -2.10
N LEU A 122 -7.96 -1.27 -2.05
CA LEU A 122 -7.68 -2.43 -2.88
C LEU A 122 -8.83 -2.63 -3.86
N TYR A 123 -8.48 -2.95 -5.11
CA TYR A 123 -9.40 -3.37 -6.16
C TYR A 123 -9.00 -4.75 -6.66
N LEU A 124 -9.98 -5.65 -6.81
CA LEU A 124 -9.87 -6.87 -7.61
C LEU A 124 -10.60 -6.64 -8.92
N ILE A 125 -9.86 -6.70 -10.02
CA ILE A 125 -10.35 -6.42 -11.37
C ILE A 125 -10.27 -7.68 -12.20
N ARG A 126 -11.38 -8.03 -12.85
CA ARG A 126 -11.48 -9.13 -13.81
C ARG A 126 -12.17 -8.67 -15.10
N ASN A 127 -11.55 -8.93 -16.24
CA ASN A 127 -12.11 -8.60 -17.55
C ASN A 127 -12.54 -7.13 -17.71
N GLY A 128 -11.82 -6.20 -17.06
CA GLY A 128 -12.12 -4.76 -17.12
C GLY A 128 -13.29 -4.33 -16.24
N LYS A 129 -13.67 -5.12 -15.25
CA LYS A 129 -14.69 -4.79 -14.25
C LYS A 129 -14.15 -4.95 -12.84
N VAL A 130 -14.52 -4.08 -11.94
CA VAL A 130 -14.25 -4.23 -10.50
C VAL A 130 -15.16 -5.33 -9.95
N LEU A 131 -14.56 -6.41 -9.45
CA LEU A 131 -15.29 -7.50 -8.78
C LEU A 131 -15.43 -7.26 -7.29
N ALA A 132 -14.41 -6.64 -6.68
CA ALA A 132 -14.40 -6.29 -5.27
C ALA A 132 -13.49 -5.08 -5.05
N GLN A 133 -13.83 -4.28 -4.05
CA GLN A 133 -12.99 -3.18 -3.54
C GLN A 133 -13.17 -3.04 -2.03
N THR A 134 -12.20 -2.43 -1.38
CA THR A 134 -12.31 -2.02 0.03
C THR A 134 -13.30 -0.88 0.17
N ARG A 135 -13.90 -0.77 1.35
CA ARG A 135 -14.84 0.30 1.70
C ARG A 135 -14.11 1.29 2.61
N ASP A 136 -14.05 2.56 2.20
CA ASP A 136 -13.29 3.57 2.94
C ASP A 136 -13.83 3.77 4.36
N HIS A 137 -12.95 3.85 5.32
CA HIS A 137 -13.25 4.28 6.69
C HIS A 137 -13.25 5.81 6.76
N SER A 138 -14.16 6.44 6.00
CA SER A 138 -14.25 7.89 5.90
C SER A 138 -15.69 8.39 6.14
N ARG A 139 -15.80 9.64 6.62
CA ARG A 139 -17.11 10.26 6.86
C ARG A 139 -17.92 10.37 5.57
N VAL A 140 -17.27 10.70 4.47
CA VAL A 140 -17.98 10.85 3.18
C VAL A 140 -18.50 9.50 2.67
N ARG A 141 -17.79 8.39 2.91
CA ARG A 141 -18.29 7.06 2.61
C ARG A 141 -19.56 6.73 3.39
N MET A 142 -19.59 7.06 4.68
CA MET A 142 -20.81 6.88 5.48
C MET A 142 -21.98 7.66 4.91
N LEU A 143 -21.77 8.89 4.42
CA LEU A 143 -22.83 9.69 3.80
C LEU A 143 -23.34 9.07 2.50
N VAL A 144 -22.46 8.50 1.68
CA VAL A 144 -22.85 7.76 0.47
C VAL A 144 -23.71 6.55 0.83
N ASP A 145 -23.29 5.76 1.82
CA ASP A 145 -24.01 4.55 2.22
C ASP A 145 -25.37 4.85 2.84
N GLN A 146 -25.52 6.03 3.44
CA GLN A 146 -26.80 6.54 3.95
C GLN A 146 -27.67 7.17 2.85
N GLY A 147 -27.17 7.26 1.61
CA GLY A 147 -27.85 7.88 0.49
C GLY A 147 -27.98 9.41 0.60
N VAL A 148 -27.15 10.04 1.47
CA VAL A 148 -27.15 11.51 1.67
C VAL A 148 -26.42 12.21 0.52
N ILE A 149 -25.33 11.62 0.03
CA ILE A 149 -24.58 12.08 -1.14
C ILE A 149 -24.32 10.93 -2.11
N SER A 150 -24.07 11.27 -3.37
CA SER A 150 -23.67 10.30 -4.41
C SER A 150 -22.17 10.00 -4.39
N GLU A 151 -21.75 8.92 -5.05
CA GLU A 151 -20.32 8.58 -5.26
C GLU A 151 -19.56 9.73 -5.96
N THR A 152 -20.19 10.44 -6.87
CA THR A 152 -19.59 11.57 -7.58
C THR A 152 -19.40 12.79 -6.69
N GLU A 153 -20.34 13.05 -5.78
CA GLU A 153 -20.24 14.14 -4.81
C GLU A 153 -19.19 13.88 -3.74
N MET A 154 -18.93 12.60 -3.41
CA MET A 154 -17.92 12.20 -2.44
C MET A 154 -16.53 12.77 -2.78
N ILE A 155 -16.14 12.73 -4.05
CA ILE A 155 -14.78 13.14 -4.51
C ILE A 155 -14.54 14.63 -4.28
N ALA A 156 -15.58 15.47 -4.45
CA ALA A 156 -15.48 16.92 -4.28
C ALA A 156 -15.92 17.42 -2.89
N HIS A 157 -16.28 16.50 -1.98
CA HIS A 157 -16.85 16.89 -0.68
C HIS A 157 -15.80 17.58 0.22
N PRO A 158 -16.13 18.66 0.94
CA PRO A 158 -15.19 19.36 1.83
C PRO A 158 -14.58 18.49 2.92
N GLU A 159 -15.30 17.46 3.36
CA GLU A 159 -14.87 16.54 4.41
C GLU A 159 -14.28 15.21 3.86
N ARG A 160 -13.92 15.15 2.57
CA ARG A 160 -13.43 13.93 1.94
C ARG A 160 -12.21 13.32 2.64
N ASN A 161 -11.35 14.15 3.23
CA ASN A 161 -10.14 13.73 3.94
C ASN A 161 -10.39 13.39 5.43
N LYS A 162 -11.66 13.42 5.89
CA LYS A 162 -11.99 13.02 7.26
C LYS A 162 -12.17 11.51 7.34
N ILE A 163 -11.11 10.82 7.70
CA ILE A 163 -11.11 9.38 7.95
C ILE A 163 -11.19 9.09 9.44
N TYR A 164 -11.82 7.97 9.80
CA TYR A 164 -11.95 7.52 11.19
C TYR A 164 -11.16 6.22 11.45
N GLY A 165 -10.84 5.45 10.44
CA GLY A 165 -10.00 4.25 10.54
C GLY A 165 -8.55 4.57 10.22
N CYS A 166 -7.63 4.30 11.16
CA CYS A 166 -6.20 4.47 10.95
C CYS A 166 -5.38 3.66 11.97
N LEU A 167 -4.13 3.41 11.66
CA LEU A 167 -3.13 2.91 12.62
C LEU A 167 -2.46 4.10 13.32
N GLY A 168 -1.99 3.94 14.56
CA GLY A 168 -1.32 4.98 15.34
C GLY A 168 -2.25 5.93 16.10
N GLY A 169 -3.56 5.85 15.87
CA GLY A 169 -4.55 6.62 16.64
C GLY A 169 -4.65 6.16 18.10
N LYS A 170 -5.26 7.00 18.96
CA LYS A 170 -5.45 6.69 20.40
C LYS A 170 -6.40 5.51 20.65
N GLN A 171 -7.28 5.24 19.71
CA GLN A 171 -8.25 4.13 19.79
C GLN A 171 -7.71 2.90 19.06
N THR A 172 -8.18 1.73 19.47
CA THR A 172 -7.94 0.48 18.72
C THR A 172 -8.36 0.66 17.27
N PRO A 173 -7.50 0.30 16.29
CA PRO A 173 -7.81 0.49 14.89
C PRO A 173 -9.00 -0.37 14.47
N GLU A 174 -9.92 0.22 13.72
CA GLU A 174 -10.93 -0.55 13.00
C GLU A 174 -10.25 -1.21 11.80
N ILE A 175 -10.30 -2.53 11.76
CA ILE A 175 -9.70 -3.33 10.67
C ILE A 175 -10.83 -4.11 9.99
N GLU A 176 -11.11 -3.79 8.74
CA GLU A 176 -12.08 -4.52 7.93
C GLU A 176 -11.37 -5.60 7.10
N TYR A 177 -12.00 -6.76 6.99
CA TYR A 177 -11.48 -7.94 6.30
C TYR A 177 -12.30 -8.28 5.07
N SER A 178 -11.63 -8.73 4.03
CA SER A 178 -12.29 -9.28 2.85
C SER A 178 -12.98 -10.61 3.14
N ARG A 179 -13.78 -11.05 2.17
CA ARG A 179 -14.03 -12.47 1.95
C ARG A 179 -12.85 -13.05 1.17
N LYS A 180 -12.66 -14.39 1.23
CA LYS A 180 -11.71 -15.10 0.37
C LYS A 180 -12.09 -14.88 -1.09
N ALA A 181 -11.15 -14.43 -1.92
CA ALA A 181 -11.38 -14.20 -3.34
C ALA A 181 -10.48 -15.11 -4.18
N THR A 182 -11.06 -16.07 -4.89
CA THR A 182 -10.31 -16.93 -5.81
C THR A 182 -9.89 -16.12 -7.03
N LEU A 183 -8.60 -16.18 -7.34
CA LEU A 183 -8.01 -15.52 -8.49
C LEU A 183 -7.98 -16.43 -9.71
N GLU A 184 -8.26 -15.85 -10.86
CA GLU A 184 -8.11 -16.45 -12.18
C GLU A 184 -6.96 -15.79 -12.95
N ALA A 185 -6.44 -16.50 -13.95
CA ALA A 185 -5.41 -15.92 -14.82
C ALA A 185 -5.95 -14.66 -15.54
N GLY A 186 -5.17 -13.59 -15.50
CA GLY A 186 -5.55 -12.28 -16.04
C GLY A 186 -6.22 -11.35 -15.05
N ASP A 187 -6.56 -11.80 -13.83
CA ASP A 187 -7.03 -10.91 -12.78
C ASP A 187 -5.97 -9.87 -12.42
N VAL A 188 -6.41 -8.66 -12.10
CA VAL A 188 -5.53 -7.61 -11.63
C VAL A 188 -5.93 -7.20 -10.22
N LEU A 189 -4.96 -7.25 -9.31
CA LEU A 189 -5.05 -6.67 -7.97
C LEU A 189 -4.37 -5.29 -8.00
N VAL A 190 -5.05 -4.27 -7.49
CA VAL A 190 -4.51 -2.92 -7.37
C VAL A 190 -4.66 -2.46 -5.93
N LEU A 191 -3.55 -2.06 -5.30
CA LEU A 191 -3.54 -1.34 -4.03
C LEU A 191 -3.06 0.08 -4.30
N CYS A 192 -3.76 1.10 -3.80
CA CYS A 192 -3.38 2.49 -4.04
C CYS A 192 -3.87 3.43 -2.94
N THR A 193 -3.18 4.57 -2.82
CA THR A 193 -3.57 5.69 -1.96
C THR A 193 -4.61 6.60 -2.63
N ASP A 194 -5.14 7.56 -1.88
CA ASP A 194 -6.22 8.45 -2.32
C ASP A 194 -5.85 9.34 -3.50
N GLY A 195 -4.58 9.74 -3.63
CA GLY A 195 -4.11 10.49 -4.79
C GLY A 195 -4.32 9.77 -6.12
N VAL A 196 -4.33 8.43 -6.12
CA VAL A 196 -4.59 7.63 -7.33
C VAL A 196 -6.09 7.45 -7.54
N TRP A 197 -6.82 6.93 -6.55
CA TRP A 197 -8.22 6.59 -6.75
C TRP A 197 -9.15 7.81 -6.84
N SER A 198 -8.75 8.95 -6.30
CA SER A 198 -9.49 10.21 -6.49
C SER A 198 -9.41 10.72 -7.93
N ALA A 199 -8.28 10.47 -8.60
CA ALA A 199 -8.10 10.81 -10.01
C ALA A 199 -8.75 9.79 -10.96
N PHE A 200 -8.83 8.52 -10.54
CA PHE A 200 -9.37 7.41 -11.33
C PHE A 200 -10.35 6.57 -10.51
N PRO A 201 -11.66 6.81 -10.63
CA PRO A 201 -12.68 5.90 -10.11
C PRO A 201 -12.43 4.46 -10.54
N GLY A 202 -12.84 3.49 -9.70
CA GLY A 202 -12.51 2.08 -9.89
C GLY A 202 -12.85 1.53 -11.28
N ASP A 203 -13.97 1.95 -11.88
CA ASP A 203 -14.35 1.53 -13.23
C ASP A 203 -13.37 2.02 -14.30
N MET A 204 -12.85 3.24 -14.16
CA MET A 204 -11.82 3.76 -15.06
C MET A 204 -10.51 3.01 -14.92
N LEU A 205 -10.09 2.69 -13.69
CA LEU A 205 -8.92 1.83 -13.43
C LEU A 205 -9.12 0.45 -14.05
N ALA A 206 -10.30 -0.13 -13.89
CA ALA A 206 -10.62 -1.46 -14.41
C ALA A 206 -10.53 -1.51 -15.94
N VAL A 207 -11.06 -0.51 -16.62
CA VAL A 207 -10.98 -0.40 -18.07
C VAL A 207 -9.55 -0.20 -18.54
N ALA A 208 -8.80 0.70 -17.89
CA ALA A 208 -7.40 0.99 -18.25
C ALA A 208 -6.49 -0.23 -18.09
N LEU A 209 -6.74 -1.07 -17.08
CA LEU A 209 -5.91 -2.23 -16.76
C LEU A 209 -6.40 -3.55 -17.40
N LYS A 210 -7.46 -3.50 -18.20
CA LYS A 210 -8.09 -4.73 -18.75
C LYS A 210 -7.13 -5.62 -19.55
N SER A 211 -6.39 -5.05 -20.51
CA SER A 211 -5.53 -5.80 -21.45
C SER A 211 -4.12 -5.27 -21.52
N ALA A 212 -3.75 -4.39 -20.59
CA ALA A 212 -2.57 -3.58 -20.72
C ALA A 212 -1.34 -4.23 -20.08
N ASP A 213 -0.20 -3.98 -20.68
CA ASP A 213 1.09 -4.15 -20.03
C ASP A 213 1.17 -3.20 -18.83
N LEU A 214 1.25 -3.74 -17.62
CA LEU A 214 1.33 -2.95 -16.38
C LEU A 214 2.51 -1.99 -16.40
N MET A 215 3.64 -2.40 -17.00
CA MET A 215 4.87 -1.60 -17.06
C MET A 215 4.70 -0.32 -17.87
N ARG A 216 3.74 -0.27 -18.78
CA ARG A 216 3.42 0.92 -19.59
C ARG A 216 2.19 1.66 -19.06
N THR A 217 1.20 0.92 -18.62
CA THR A 217 -0.10 1.50 -18.26
C THR A 217 -0.04 2.21 -16.92
N VAL A 218 0.58 1.61 -15.90
CA VAL A 218 0.62 2.21 -14.58
C VAL A 218 1.38 3.53 -14.55
N PRO A 219 2.58 3.68 -15.15
CA PRO A 219 3.23 4.99 -15.26
C PRO A 219 2.37 6.03 -15.98
N THR A 220 1.67 5.63 -17.04
CA THR A 220 0.77 6.53 -17.79
C THR A 220 -0.40 7.00 -16.92
N LEU A 221 -1.01 6.10 -16.14
CA LEU A 221 -2.06 6.45 -15.19
C LEU A 221 -1.56 7.43 -14.14
N LEU A 222 -0.38 7.20 -13.57
CA LEU A 222 0.20 8.10 -12.57
C LEU A 222 0.51 9.50 -13.15
N ASN A 223 1.04 9.58 -14.37
CA ASN A 223 1.24 10.86 -15.06
C ASN A 223 -0.09 11.62 -15.24
N GLN A 224 -1.15 10.90 -15.61
CA GLN A 224 -2.48 11.49 -15.76
C GLN A 224 -3.09 11.88 -14.41
N ALA A 225 -2.90 11.08 -13.36
CA ALA A 225 -3.37 11.40 -12.01
C ALA A 225 -2.72 12.69 -11.49
N GLU A 226 -1.40 12.80 -11.64
CA GLU A 226 -0.64 14.01 -11.27
C GLU A 226 -1.12 15.24 -12.06
N THR A 227 -1.38 15.07 -13.35
CA THR A 227 -1.91 16.15 -14.20
C THR A 227 -3.31 16.58 -13.77
N ARG A 228 -4.20 15.63 -13.44
CA ARG A 228 -5.57 15.91 -12.99
C ARG A 228 -5.60 16.59 -11.62
N GLY A 229 -4.70 16.19 -10.70
CA GLY A 229 -4.55 16.82 -9.38
C GLY A 229 -4.04 18.26 -9.47
N GLY A 230 -3.38 18.63 -10.59
CA GLY A 230 -2.89 19.98 -10.86
C GLY A 230 -1.93 20.48 -9.77
N PRO A 231 -2.05 21.77 -9.37
CA PRO A 231 -1.15 22.36 -8.36
C PRO A 231 -1.28 21.74 -6.96
N THR A 232 -2.33 20.99 -6.70
CA THR A 232 -2.65 20.36 -5.41
C THR A 232 -2.58 18.84 -5.45
N ALA A 233 -1.92 18.27 -6.48
CA ALA A 233 -1.76 16.83 -6.61
C ALA A 233 -1.15 16.23 -5.34
N ASP A 234 -1.82 15.22 -4.78
CA ASP A 234 -1.37 14.51 -3.58
C ASP A 234 -0.22 13.56 -3.87
N ASN A 235 0.28 12.91 -2.84
CA ASN A 235 1.14 11.74 -2.98
C ASN A 235 0.37 10.66 -3.76
N LEU A 236 1.07 9.93 -4.61
CA LEU A 236 0.48 8.97 -5.56
C LEU A 236 1.21 7.64 -5.42
N SER A 237 0.60 6.67 -4.77
CA SER A 237 1.21 5.36 -4.58
C SER A 237 0.31 4.24 -5.06
N ILE A 238 0.90 3.28 -5.79
CA ILE A 238 0.19 2.15 -6.38
C ILE A 238 1.06 0.90 -6.41
N ILE A 239 0.45 -0.24 -6.12
CA ILE A 239 0.94 -1.58 -6.46
C ILE A 239 -0.11 -2.22 -7.37
N ALA A 240 0.29 -2.67 -8.55
CA ALA A 240 -0.58 -3.39 -9.47
C ALA A 240 0.03 -4.77 -9.79
N VAL A 241 -0.78 -5.82 -9.63
CA VAL A 241 -0.37 -7.21 -9.90
C VAL A 241 -1.32 -7.85 -10.89
N ARG A 242 -0.80 -8.39 -11.98
CA ARG A 242 -1.54 -9.27 -12.90
C ARG A 242 -1.24 -10.72 -12.54
N TRP A 243 -2.29 -11.45 -12.21
CA TRP A 243 -2.18 -12.83 -11.79
C TRP A 243 -2.13 -13.79 -12.96
N GLY A 244 -1.32 -14.84 -12.85
CA GLY A 244 -1.27 -15.91 -13.86
C GLY A 244 -0.62 -15.51 -15.19
N ASP A 245 0.05 -14.36 -15.25
CA ASP A 245 0.67 -13.87 -16.48
C ASP A 245 1.82 -14.80 -16.89
N THR A 246 1.69 -15.35 -18.09
CA THR A 246 2.77 -16.13 -18.73
C THR A 246 3.51 -15.16 -19.64
N TYR A 247 4.59 -14.59 -19.14
CA TYR A 247 5.53 -13.91 -20.02
C TYR A 247 6.03 -14.93 -21.07
N SER A 248 5.63 -14.77 -22.32
CA SER A 248 6.24 -15.51 -23.43
C SER A 248 7.65 -14.92 -23.63
N GLU A 249 8.68 -15.75 -23.52
CA GLU A 249 10.08 -15.41 -23.80
C GLU A 249 10.33 -15.01 -25.27
N ASP A 250 9.28 -14.94 -26.10
CA ASP A 250 9.33 -14.67 -27.54
C ASP A 250 9.33 -13.19 -27.96
N SER A 251 9.50 -12.25 -27.05
CA SER A 251 9.73 -10.86 -27.42
C SER A 251 11.21 -10.62 -27.66
N GLY A 252 11.60 -10.52 -28.93
CA GLY A 252 12.96 -10.38 -29.41
C GLY A 252 13.81 -9.27 -28.79
N PRO A 253 15.12 -9.19 -29.11
CA PRO A 253 16.09 -8.34 -28.45
C PRO A 253 15.85 -6.86 -28.78
N GLY A 254 15.09 -6.15 -27.92
CA GLY A 254 14.79 -4.72 -28.15
C GLY A 254 14.07 -3.97 -27.04
N SER A 255 13.61 -4.61 -25.98
CA SER A 255 12.98 -3.93 -24.87
C SER A 255 13.92 -3.84 -23.67
N SER A 256 14.75 -2.81 -23.65
CA SER A 256 15.49 -2.37 -22.48
C SER A 256 14.51 -1.90 -21.40
N GLY A 257 14.36 -2.65 -20.33
CA GLY A 257 13.49 -2.32 -19.19
C GLY A 257 12.87 -3.52 -18.49
N LEU A 258 13.17 -4.73 -18.90
CA LEU A 258 12.71 -5.95 -18.23
C LEU A 258 13.46 -6.17 -16.92
N VAL A 259 12.81 -5.89 -15.81
CA VAL A 259 13.21 -6.48 -14.53
C VAL A 259 12.78 -7.95 -14.59
N SER A 260 13.65 -8.80 -15.12
CA SER A 260 13.51 -10.25 -14.98
C SER A 260 13.64 -10.58 -13.49
N THR A 261 12.55 -10.93 -12.84
CA THR A 261 12.58 -11.46 -11.48
C THR A 261 13.21 -12.83 -11.53
N LYS A 262 14.53 -12.92 -11.31
CA LYS A 262 15.16 -14.21 -11.07
C LYS A 262 14.55 -14.79 -9.81
N THR A 263 14.09 -16.06 -9.88
CA THR A 263 13.65 -16.81 -8.72
C THR A 263 14.78 -16.80 -7.68
N MET A 264 14.55 -16.10 -6.57
CA MET A 264 15.52 -16.00 -5.49
C MET A 264 15.56 -17.32 -4.70
N PRO A 265 16.69 -17.68 -4.05
CA PRO A 265 16.79 -18.83 -3.16
C PRO A 265 15.73 -18.80 -2.06
N ARG A 266 15.41 -19.96 -1.48
CA ARG A 266 14.24 -20.22 -0.61
C ARG A 266 14.00 -19.26 0.55
N ASP A 267 14.96 -18.42 0.93
CA ASP A 267 14.94 -17.60 2.14
C ASP A 267 15.13 -16.09 1.88
N THR A 268 14.95 -15.62 0.65
CA THR A 268 15.19 -14.21 0.33
C THR A 268 13.89 -13.44 0.20
N VAL A 269 13.71 -12.44 1.06
CA VAL A 269 12.68 -11.41 0.96
C VAL A 269 13.24 -10.29 0.10
N THR A 270 12.58 -10.00 -1.01
CA THR A 270 12.91 -8.82 -1.81
C THR A 270 12.01 -7.67 -1.35
N THR A 271 12.54 -6.82 -0.52
CA THR A 271 11.96 -5.52 -0.22
C THR A 271 12.79 -4.48 -0.94
N ARG A 272 12.25 -3.82 -1.94
CA ARG A 272 12.83 -2.57 -2.42
C ARG A 272 12.35 -1.46 -1.49
N LEU A 273 13.01 -1.31 -0.36
CA LEU A 273 12.91 -0.15 0.52
C LEU A 273 13.99 0.90 0.18
N ASP A 274 14.75 0.66 -0.88
CA ASP A 274 15.86 1.51 -1.26
C ASP A 274 15.34 2.80 -1.91
N GLU A 275 15.76 3.93 -1.36
CA GLU A 275 15.66 5.30 -1.88
C GLU A 275 14.38 6.11 -1.68
N PHE A 276 13.47 5.77 -0.79
CA PHE A 276 12.42 6.70 -0.40
C PHE A 276 12.96 7.66 0.69
N GLY A 277 13.26 8.91 0.31
CA GLY A 277 13.62 9.97 1.27
C GLY A 277 14.85 10.82 0.96
N ARG A 278 15.62 10.55 -0.08
CA ARG A 278 16.74 11.41 -0.47
C ARG A 278 16.30 12.49 -1.46
N HIS A 279 15.80 13.61 -0.95
CA HIS A 279 15.74 14.84 -1.74
C HIS A 279 17.00 15.67 -1.50
N PRO A 280 17.75 16.06 -2.56
CA PRO A 280 19.02 16.79 -2.45
C PRO A 280 18.89 18.23 -1.91
N ASN A 281 17.69 18.73 -1.67
CA ASN A 281 17.44 20.12 -1.28
C ASN A 281 16.66 20.29 0.03
N ARG A 282 16.58 19.29 0.88
CA ARG A 282 15.91 19.42 2.18
C ARG A 282 16.91 19.84 3.26
N LYS A 283 16.75 21.02 3.79
CA LYS A 283 17.19 21.30 5.17
C LYS A 283 16.22 20.53 6.07
N THR A 284 16.51 19.28 6.33
CA THR A 284 15.86 18.52 7.39
C THR A 284 16.60 18.82 8.67
N ASP A 285 15.86 19.11 9.75
CA ASP A 285 16.42 19.24 11.08
C ASP A 285 16.96 17.90 11.63
N LEU A 286 16.90 16.81 10.85
CA LEU A 286 17.45 15.50 11.19
C LEU A 286 18.63 15.18 10.26
N SER A 287 19.79 14.84 10.85
CA SER A 287 20.96 14.37 10.14
C SER A 287 20.74 12.93 9.62
N ASP A 288 21.50 12.51 8.57
CA ASP A 288 21.47 11.14 8.08
C ASP A 288 21.71 10.10 9.20
N GLU A 289 22.55 10.43 10.19
CA GLU A 289 22.81 9.60 11.36
C GLU A 289 21.59 9.50 12.31
N GLU A 290 20.75 10.52 12.38
CA GLU A 290 19.52 10.50 13.17
C GLU A 290 18.44 9.70 12.48
N ILE A 291 18.38 9.73 11.15
CA ILE A 291 17.50 8.89 10.34
C ILE A 291 17.90 7.42 10.44
N GLU A 292 19.19 7.10 10.34
CA GLU A 292 19.68 5.72 10.53
C GLU A 292 19.42 5.21 11.95
N ARG A 293 19.62 6.03 12.97
CA ARG A 293 19.25 5.67 14.35
C ARG A 293 17.75 5.42 14.52
N ALA A 294 16.91 6.26 13.92
CA ALA A 294 15.46 6.06 13.95
C ALA A 294 15.05 4.75 13.25
N ILE A 295 15.65 4.42 12.12
CA ILE A 295 15.42 3.14 11.40
C ILE A 295 15.86 1.95 12.25
N GLU A 296 17.02 2.00 12.90
CA GLU A 296 17.52 0.93 13.78
C GLU A 296 16.61 0.76 15.01
N GLU A 297 16.12 1.85 15.57
CA GLU A 297 15.18 1.85 16.70
C GLU A 297 13.80 1.28 16.30
N ILE A 298 13.30 1.61 15.12
CA ILE A 298 12.11 1.00 14.53
C ILE A 298 12.30 -0.51 14.41
N ARG A 299 13.43 -0.98 13.86
CA ARG A 299 13.77 -2.40 13.77
C ARG A 299 13.77 -3.09 15.13
N SER A 300 14.40 -2.48 16.14
CA SER A 300 14.45 -3.05 17.48
C SER A 300 13.06 -3.14 18.13
N THR A 301 12.20 -2.18 17.88
CA THR A 301 10.82 -2.15 18.36
C THR A 301 9.98 -3.23 17.68
N ILE A 302 10.11 -3.39 16.37
CA ILE A 302 9.43 -4.43 15.60
C ILE A 302 9.83 -5.83 16.08
N GLN A 303 11.12 -6.07 16.35
CA GLN A 303 11.60 -7.37 16.89
C GLN A 303 10.95 -7.73 18.24
N LYS A 304 10.60 -6.74 19.06
CA LYS A 304 9.91 -6.95 20.33
C LYS A 304 8.50 -7.53 20.16
N TYR A 305 7.81 -7.19 19.07
CA TYR A 305 6.44 -7.63 18.79
C TYR A 305 6.36 -8.80 17.78
N SER A 306 7.50 -9.19 17.19
CA SER A 306 7.59 -10.32 16.25
C SER A 306 7.89 -11.66 16.94
N LYS A 307 8.01 -11.69 18.28
CA LYS A 307 8.09 -12.89 19.10
C LYS A 307 6.71 -13.19 19.69
#